data_4621b66e968fdee0623e99b6e5b2f04e
#
_entry.id   4621b66e968fdee0623e99b6e5b2f04e
#
_cell.length_a   1.000
_cell.length_b   1.000
_cell.length_c   1.000
_cell.angle_alpha   90.00
_cell.angle_beta   90.00
_cell.angle_gamma   90.00
#
_symmetry.space_group_name_H-M   'P 1'
#
loop_
_entity.id
_entity.type
_entity.pdbx_description
1 polymer ?
#
loop_
_entity_poly.entity_id
_entity_poly.type
_entity_poly.pdbx_seq_one_letter_code
_entity_poly.pdbx_strand_id
1 'polypeptide(L)'
;ALFKGQEYFEQDAFEQALNGDSIGYTGFLKVADDYSGTKAANLAKAYAGICYAQLGKYEEAVKMLDSFNGKDQMVAPAILGAAGNCYAQLGQLDKAASTLLSAADKADNNTLSPIFLIQAGEILVKQGKYDDAVNAYTKIKDKYFQSYQAMDIDKYIEQAKLMKK
;
A
#
# COMPACT_ATOMS: atom_id res chain seq x y z
N ALA A 1 -14.23 7.35 19.32
CA ALA A 1 -13.72 5.99 19.05
C ALA A 1 -12.47 6.01 18.16
N LEU A 2 -12.49 6.65 16.96
CA LEU A 2 -11.32 6.68 16.05
C LEU A 2 -10.07 7.29 16.69
N PHE A 3 -10.20 8.42 17.38
CA PHE A 3 -9.07 9.13 17.97
C PHE A 3 -8.24 8.24 18.89
N LYS A 4 -8.87 7.46 19.77
CA LYS A 4 -8.15 6.57 20.68
C LYS A 4 -7.43 5.43 19.95
N GLY A 5 -8.03 4.91 18.88
CA GLY A 5 -7.40 3.93 18.03
C GLY A 5 -6.18 4.49 17.30
N GLN A 6 -6.24 5.75 16.86
CA GLN A 6 -5.09 6.43 16.24
C GLN A 6 -3.95 6.61 17.23
N GLU A 7 -4.23 6.96 18.50
CA GLU A 7 -3.19 7.03 19.55
C GLU A 7 -2.47 5.68 19.72
N TYR A 8 -3.21 4.57 19.80
CA TYR A 8 -2.61 3.24 19.86
C TYR A 8 -1.80 2.91 18.61
N PHE A 9 -2.31 3.27 17.45
CA PHE A 9 -1.62 3.08 16.17
C PHE A 9 -0.28 3.84 16.13
N GLU A 10 -0.26 5.10 16.55
CA GLU A 10 0.94 5.94 16.62
C GLU A 10 1.98 5.43 17.63
N GLN A 11 1.55 4.65 18.62
CA GLN A 11 2.40 4.00 19.62
C GLN A 11 2.81 2.57 19.22
N ASP A 12 2.55 2.15 17.98
CA ASP A 12 2.76 0.79 17.49
C ASP A 12 2.00 -0.30 18.28
N ALA A 13 0.99 0.10 19.05
CA ALA A 13 0.13 -0.79 19.83
C ALA A 13 -0.99 -1.35 18.96
N PHE A 14 -0.61 -2.08 17.90
CA PHE A 14 -1.52 -2.52 16.83
C PHE A 14 -2.63 -3.47 17.30
N GLU A 15 -2.34 -4.36 18.25
CA GLU A 15 -3.36 -5.25 18.82
C GLU A 15 -4.45 -4.47 19.56
N GLN A 16 -4.08 -3.47 20.38
CA GLN A 16 -5.02 -2.59 21.07
C GLN A 16 -5.78 -1.70 20.08
N ALA A 17 -5.09 -1.19 19.06
CA ALA A 17 -5.74 -0.42 18.00
C ALA A 17 -6.82 -1.21 17.28
N LEU A 18 -6.56 -2.50 17.00
CA LEU A 18 -7.50 -3.40 16.32
C LEU A 18 -8.68 -3.79 17.21
N ASN A 19 -8.39 -4.31 18.41
CA ASN A 19 -9.34 -5.09 19.21
C ASN A 19 -9.91 -4.27 20.38
N GLY A 20 -9.32 -3.11 20.68
CA GLY A 20 -9.71 -2.30 21.81
C GLY A 20 -8.89 -2.56 23.07
N ASP A 21 -9.29 -1.91 24.15
CA ASP A 21 -8.65 -1.99 25.45
C ASP A 21 -9.64 -2.36 26.57
N SER A 22 -9.11 -2.55 27.79
CA SER A 22 -9.94 -2.87 28.98
C SER A 22 -10.62 -1.64 29.60
N ILE A 23 -10.36 -0.43 29.10
CA ILE A 23 -10.82 0.83 29.70
C ILE A 23 -11.82 1.60 28.85
N GLY A 24 -12.35 0.97 27.77
CA GLY A 24 -13.52 1.46 27.05
C GLY A 24 -13.33 1.80 25.57
N TYR A 25 -12.13 1.63 24.99
CA TYR A 25 -11.94 1.68 23.56
C TYR A 25 -12.26 0.32 22.92
N THR A 26 -13.13 0.32 21.90
CA THR A 26 -13.70 -0.91 21.34
C THR A 26 -12.92 -1.50 20.17
N GLY A 27 -11.88 -0.81 19.66
CA GLY A 27 -11.06 -1.27 18.54
C GLY A 27 -11.58 -0.83 17.16
N PHE A 28 -10.66 -0.73 16.19
CA PHE A 28 -11.01 -0.37 14.81
C PHE A 28 -11.97 -1.37 14.17
N LEU A 29 -11.85 -2.66 14.48
CA LEU A 29 -12.72 -3.68 13.93
C LEU A 29 -14.18 -3.44 14.33
N LYS A 30 -14.42 -3.17 15.61
CA LYS A 30 -15.77 -2.88 16.08
C LYS A 30 -16.30 -1.54 15.58
N VAL A 31 -15.43 -0.53 15.45
CA VAL A 31 -15.82 0.76 14.83
C VAL A 31 -16.23 0.55 13.37
N ALA A 32 -15.53 -0.28 12.61
CA ALA A 32 -15.87 -0.58 11.23
C ALA A 32 -17.23 -1.27 11.08
N ASP A 33 -17.58 -2.15 12.03
CA ASP A 33 -18.85 -2.87 12.05
C ASP A 33 -20.02 -2.01 12.55
N ASP A 34 -19.88 -1.41 13.73
CA ASP A 34 -20.95 -0.65 14.40
C ASP A 34 -21.39 0.60 13.62
N TYR A 35 -20.46 1.20 12.86
CA TYR A 35 -20.70 2.42 12.08
C TYR A 35 -20.66 2.17 10.56
N SER A 36 -20.98 0.95 10.13
CA SER A 36 -20.98 0.56 8.73
C SER A 36 -21.65 1.59 7.81
N GLY A 37 -21.06 1.84 6.65
CA GLY A 37 -21.52 2.85 5.68
C GLY A 37 -21.10 4.29 5.98
N THR A 38 -20.47 4.57 7.11
CA THR A 38 -19.98 5.91 7.45
C THR A 38 -18.52 6.14 7.00
N LYS A 39 -18.11 7.41 6.91
CA LYS A 39 -16.69 7.77 6.69
C LYS A 39 -15.80 7.24 7.83
N ALA A 40 -16.30 7.23 9.06
CA ALA A 40 -15.57 6.71 10.22
C ALA A 40 -15.29 5.21 10.09
N ALA A 41 -16.29 4.43 9.69
CA ALA A 41 -16.11 2.99 9.45
C ALA A 41 -15.14 2.72 8.29
N ASN A 42 -15.23 3.50 7.23
CA ASN A 42 -14.33 3.37 6.09
C ASN A 42 -12.86 3.66 6.49
N LEU A 43 -12.63 4.69 7.29
CA LEU A 43 -11.30 5.01 7.82
C LEU A 43 -10.83 3.94 8.83
N ALA A 44 -11.72 3.42 9.67
CA ALA A 44 -11.40 2.33 10.58
C ALA A 44 -10.93 1.06 9.85
N LYS A 45 -11.51 0.74 8.69
CA LYS A 45 -11.05 -0.36 7.82
C LYS A 45 -9.62 -0.15 7.33
N ALA A 46 -9.28 1.08 6.91
CA ALA A 46 -7.93 1.40 6.49
C ALA A 46 -6.91 1.18 7.62
N TYR A 47 -7.19 1.74 8.81
CA TYR A 47 -6.33 1.54 9.98
C TYR A 47 -6.24 0.07 10.39
N ALA A 48 -7.36 -0.65 10.42
CA ALA A 48 -7.37 -2.08 10.74
C ALA A 48 -6.53 -2.88 9.74
N GLY A 49 -6.63 -2.60 8.45
CA GLY A 49 -5.83 -3.25 7.43
C GLY A 49 -4.33 -3.02 7.61
N ILE A 50 -3.93 -1.78 7.92
CA ILE A 50 -2.52 -1.46 8.20
C ILE A 50 -2.04 -2.14 9.49
N CYS A 51 -2.85 -2.13 10.56
CA CYS A 51 -2.53 -2.86 11.80
C CYS A 51 -2.29 -4.36 11.54
N TYR A 52 -3.17 -5.00 10.77
CA TYR A 52 -3.00 -6.40 10.39
C TYR A 52 -1.71 -6.62 9.60
N ALA A 53 -1.38 -5.73 8.67
CA ALA A 53 -0.14 -5.81 7.89
C ALA A 53 1.10 -5.72 8.80
N GLN A 54 1.10 -4.79 9.78
CA GLN A 54 2.18 -4.64 10.75
C GLN A 54 2.33 -5.88 11.67
N LEU A 55 1.23 -6.57 11.94
CA LEU A 55 1.22 -7.82 12.72
C LEU A 55 1.54 -9.06 11.88
N GLY A 56 1.81 -8.91 10.58
CA GLY A 56 2.08 -10.02 9.66
C GLY A 56 0.85 -10.85 9.27
N LYS A 57 -0.35 -10.36 9.58
CA LYS A 57 -1.63 -11.00 9.24
C LYS A 57 -2.11 -10.50 7.86
N TYR A 58 -1.41 -10.91 6.81
CA TYR A 58 -1.57 -10.32 5.47
C TYR A 58 -2.90 -10.65 4.80
N GLU A 59 -3.48 -11.84 5.05
CA GLU A 59 -4.81 -12.22 4.53
C GLU A 59 -5.92 -11.32 5.11
N GLU A 60 -5.87 -11.05 6.41
CA GLU A 60 -6.80 -10.14 7.08
C GLU A 60 -6.56 -8.70 6.63
N ALA A 61 -5.29 -8.32 6.45
CA ALA A 61 -4.91 -6.99 5.98
C ALA A 61 -5.53 -6.69 4.61
N VAL A 62 -5.38 -7.56 3.62
CA VAL A 62 -5.94 -7.32 2.28
C VAL A 62 -7.45 -7.26 2.29
N LYS A 63 -8.14 -8.06 3.11
CA LYS A 63 -9.61 -7.99 3.25
C LYS A 63 -10.08 -6.61 3.70
N MET A 64 -9.38 -6.03 4.68
CA MET A 64 -9.70 -4.70 5.20
C MET A 64 -9.32 -3.59 4.21
N LEU A 65 -8.11 -3.63 3.65
CA LEU A 65 -7.60 -2.63 2.72
C LEU A 65 -8.41 -2.59 1.42
N ASP A 66 -8.75 -3.75 0.85
CA ASP A 66 -9.58 -3.84 -0.37
C ASP A 66 -11.02 -3.33 -0.14
N SER A 67 -11.52 -3.37 1.10
CA SER A 67 -12.84 -2.85 1.46
C SER A 67 -12.88 -1.34 1.67
N PHE A 68 -11.70 -0.67 1.67
CA PHE A 68 -11.60 0.78 1.78
C PHE A 68 -12.06 1.45 0.48
N ASN A 69 -12.87 2.48 0.61
CA ASN A 69 -13.37 3.26 -0.53
C ASN A 69 -13.01 4.75 -0.36
N GLY A 70 -11.92 5.16 -0.99
CA GLY A 70 -11.45 6.55 -1.02
C GLY A 70 -11.24 7.05 -2.45
N LYS A 71 -11.44 8.35 -2.65
CA LYS A 71 -11.29 9.02 -3.96
C LYS A 71 -10.20 10.08 -3.98
N ASP A 72 -9.60 10.37 -2.84
CA ASP A 72 -8.53 11.35 -2.76
C ASP A 72 -7.23 10.83 -3.39
N GLN A 73 -6.30 11.75 -3.67
CA GLN A 73 -5.04 11.44 -4.35
C GLN A 73 -3.86 11.12 -3.41
N MET A 74 -4.09 11.07 -2.12
CA MET A 74 -3.03 10.77 -1.13
C MET A 74 -3.34 9.51 -0.32
N VAL A 75 -4.47 9.47 0.37
CA VAL A 75 -4.83 8.35 1.26
C VAL A 75 -5.23 7.13 0.46
N ALA A 76 -6.11 7.28 -0.54
CA ALA A 76 -6.60 6.14 -1.30
C ALA A 76 -5.48 5.38 -2.06
N PRO A 77 -4.54 6.05 -2.76
CA PRO A 77 -3.38 5.35 -3.33
C PRO A 77 -2.46 4.72 -2.29
N ALA A 78 -2.27 5.36 -1.13
CA ALA A 78 -1.45 4.79 -0.05
C ALA A 78 -2.04 3.49 0.49
N ILE A 79 -3.35 3.44 0.70
CA ILE A 79 -4.06 2.21 1.12
C ILE A 79 -3.96 1.13 0.04
N LEU A 80 -4.13 1.49 -1.23
CA LEU A 80 -3.98 0.56 -2.35
C LEU A 80 -2.55 0.03 -2.46
N GLY A 81 -1.55 0.89 -2.26
CA GLY A 81 -0.14 0.48 -2.20
C GLY A 81 0.15 -0.48 -1.05
N ALA A 82 -0.43 -0.23 0.13
CA ALA A 82 -0.32 -1.15 1.26
C ALA A 82 -0.94 -2.52 0.95
N ALA A 83 -2.09 -2.57 0.27
CA ALA A 83 -2.68 -3.82 -0.20
C ALA A 83 -1.77 -4.55 -1.19
N GLY A 84 -1.16 -3.82 -2.14
CA GLY A 84 -0.20 -4.38 -3.09
C GLY A 84 1.00 -5.03 -2.39
N ASN A 85 1.55 -4.37 -1.37
CA ASN A 85 2.63 -4.92 -0.57
C ASN A 85 2.21 -6.17 0.23
N CYS A 86 1.01 -6.20 0.78
CA CYS A 86 0.47 -7.40 1.43
C CYS A 86 0.30 -8.55 0.44
N TYR A 87 -0.17 -8.31 -0.78
CA TYR A 87 -0.22 -9.34 -1.83
C TYR A 87 1.16 -9.90 -2.17
N ALA A 88 2.20 -9.06 -2.18
CA ALA A 88 3.57 -9.51 -2.37
C ALA A 88 4.04 -10.44 -1.25
N GLN A 89 3.71 -10.12 0.01
CA GLN A 89 4.00 -10.98 1.17
C GLN A 89 3.28 -12.33 1.10
N LEU A 90 2.08 -12.36 0.53
CA LEU A 90 1.30 -13.58 0.29
C LEU A 90 1.79 -14.39 -0.93
N GLY A 91 2.83 -13.93 -1.63
CA GLY A 91 3.32 -14.56 -2.84
C GLY A 91 2.44 -14.38 -4.07
N GLN A 92 1.40 -13.55 -3.99
CA GLN A 92 0.48 -13.22 -5.09
C GLN A 92 1.09 -12.13 -5.99
N LEU A 93 2.22 -12.44 -6.62
CA LEU A 93 3.09 -11.45 -7.27
C LEU A 93 2.41 -10.71 -8.44
N ASP A 94 1.59 -11.39 -9.24
CA ASP A 94 0.84 -10.73 -10.34
C ASP A 94 -0.14 -9.68 -9.79
N LYS A 95 -0.86 -10.05 -8.75
CA LYS A 95 -1.81 -9.15 -8.09
C LYS A 95 -1.09 -8.00 -7.39
N ALA A 96 0.04 -8.28 -6.76
CA ALA A 96 0.87 -7.28 -6.10
C ALA A 96 1.36 -6.22 -7.11
N ALA A 97 1.98 -6.65 -8.21
CA ALA A 97 2.47 -5.74 -9.24
C ALA A 97 1.34 -4.90 -9.85
N SER A 98 0.23 -5.52 -10.25
CA SER A 98 -0.91 -4.80 -10.84
C SER A 98 -1.54 -3.82 -9.87
N THR A 99 -1.64 -4.17 -8.58
CA THR A 99 -2.19 -3.28 -7.54
C THR A 99 -1.27 -2.08 -7.29
N LEU A 100 0.05 -2.29 -7.25
CA LEU A 100 1.02 -1.19 -7.09
C LEU A 100 1.06 -0.26 -8.30
N LEU A 101 0.97 -0.80 -9.52
CA LEU A 101 0.85 0.02 -10.74
C LEU A 101 -0.42 0.87 -10.71
N SER A 102 -1.55 0.29 -10.29
CA SER A 102 -2.81 1.02 -10.11
C SER A 102 -2.72 2.09 -9.03
N ALA A 103 -2.00 1.82 -7.93
CA ALA A 103 -1.75 2.80 -6.87
C ALA A 103 -0.93 3.99 -7.40
N ALA A 104 0.10 3.71 -8.22
CA ALA A 104 0.92 4.73 -8.85
C ALA A 104 0.10 5.63 -9.79
N ASP A 105 -0.76 5.02 -10.60
CA ASP A 105 -1.62 5.77 -11.53
C ASP A 105 -2.67 6.60 -10.79
N LYS A 106 -3.23 6.07 -9.70
CA LYS A 106 -4.22 6.78 -8.88
C LYS A 106 -3.61 7.94 -8.10
N ALA A 107 -2.38 7.81 -7.61
CA ALA A 107 -1.67 8.88 -6.93
C ALA A 107 -1.33 10.02 -7.88
N ASP A 108 -0.76 9.69 -9.01
CA ASP A 108 -0.36 10.61 -10.09
C ASP A 108 0.41 11.85 -9.58
N ASN A 109 1.41 11.63 -8.73
CA ASN A 109 2.24 12.69 -8.16
C ASN A 109 3.68 12.23 -7.93
N ASN A 110 4.60 13.20 -7.77
CA ASN A 110 6.04 12.94 -7.56
C ASN A 110 6.39 12.34 -6.18
N THR A 111 5.43 12.23 -5.25
CA THR A 111 5.67 11.70 -3.89
C THR A 111 5.39 10.21 -3.82
N LEU A 112 4.19 9.77 -4.24
CA LEU A 112 3.73 8.39 -4.06
C LEU A 112 3.97 7.53 -5.30
N SER A 113 3.69 8.06 -6.51
CA SER A 113 3.76 7.25 -7.73
C SER A 113 5.13 6.61 -7.96
N PRO A 114 6.26 7.32 -7.78
CA PRO A 114 7.58 6.72 -7.97
C PRO A 114 7.87 5.57 -7.00
N ILE A 115 7.39 5.67 -5.76
CA ILE A 115 7.55 4.62 -4.75
C ILE A 115 6.86 3.34 -5.22
N PHE A 116 5.60 3.44 -5.62
CA PHE A 116 4.82 2.28 -6.07
C PHE A 116 5.36 1.70 -7.39
N LEU A 117 5.86 2.54 -8.30
CA LEU A 117 6.48 2.10 -9.55
C LEU A 117 7.78 1.33 -9.32
N ILE A 118 8.63 1.74 -8.36
CA ILE A 118 9.82 0.98 -7.98
C ILE A 118 9.41 -0.38 -7.40
N GLN A 119 8.49 -0.41 -6.45
CA GLN A 119 8.02 -1.65 -5.83
C GLN A 119 7.43 -2.61 -6.86
N ALA A 120 6.60 -2.11 -7.78
CA ALA A 120 6.06 -2.91 -8.87
C ALA A 120 7.16 -3.44 -9.80
N GLY A 121 8.11 -2.60 -10.17
CA GLY A 121 9.24 -2.96 -11.02
C GLY A 121 10.11 -4.06 -10.40
N GLU A 122 10.41 -3.98 -9.12
CA GLU A 122 11.16 -5.01 -8.39
C GLU A 122 10.42 -6.37 -8.37
N ILE A 123 9.09 -6.35 -8.20
CA ILE A 123 8.26 -7.56 -8.27
C ILE A 123 8.29 -8.13 -9.70
N LEU A 124 8.18 -7.29 -10.71
CA LEU A 124 8.22 -7.69 -12.12
C LEU A 124 9.59 -8.30 -12.49
N VAL A 125 10.69 -7.71 -12.01
CA VAL A 125 12.05 -8.30 -12.16
C VAL A 125 12.10 -9.67 -11.52
N LYS A 126 11.59 -9.83 -10.30
CA LYS A 126 11.54 -11.13 -9.59
C LYS A 126 10.74 -12.18 -10.36
N GLN A 127 9.76 -11.77 -11.16
CA GLN A 127 8.97 -12.65 -12.03
C GLN A 127 9.61 -12.90 -13.41
N GLY A 128 10.77 -12.31 -13.72
CA GLY A 128 11.38 -12.36 -15.04
C GLY A 128 10.67 -11.50 -16.11
N LYS A 129 9.75 -10.63 -15.70
CA LYS A 129 9.01 -9.71 -16.57
C LYS A 129 9.80 -8.41 -16.77
N TYR A 130 10.98 -8.54 -17.35
CA TYR A 130 11.96 -7.43 -17.41
C TYR A 130 11.49 -6.24 -18.24
N ASP A 131 10.78 -6.46 -19.33
CA ASP A 131 10.25 -5.37 -20.18
C ASP A 131 9.20 -4.55 -19.42
N ASP A 132 8.33 -5.21 -18.67
CA ASP A 132 7.32 -4.53 -17.85
C ASP A 132 7.98 -3.74 -16.72
N ALA A 133 9.05 -4.29 -16.12
CA ALA A 133 9.84 -3.57 -15.11
C ALA A 133 10.50 -2.32 -15.71
N VAL A 134 11.13 -2.45 -16.87
CA VAL A 134 11.72 -1.31 -17.59
C VAL A 134 10.66 -0.24 -17.88
N ASN A 135 9.46 -0.63 -18.29
CA ASN A 135 8.35 0.31 -18.54
C ASN A 135 7.95 1.06 -17.26
N ALA A 136 7.83 0.36 -16.12
CA ALA A 136 7.52 0.99 -14.84
C ALA A 136 8.61 2.00 -14.41
N TYR A 137 9.88 1.63 -14.53
CA TYR A 137 11.01 2.51 -14.19
C TYR A 137 11.12 3.71 -15.15
N THR A 138 10.90 3.48 -16.45
CA THR A 138 10.94 4.56 -17.46
C THR A 138 9.84 5.59 -17.19
N LYS A 139 8.67 5.17 -16.69
CA LYS A 139 7.61 6.09 -16.29
C LYS A 139 8.04 7.03 -15.17
N ILE A 140 8.91 6.60 -14.26
CA ILE A 140 9.49 7.48 -13.24
C ILE A 140 10.39 8.54 -13.91
N LYS A 141 11.27 8.10 -14.81
CA LYS A 141 12.18 8.99 -15.53
C LYS A 141 11.45 10.05 -16.34
N ASP A 142 10.39 9.66 -17.04
CA ASP A 142 9.71 10.53 -18.01
C ASP A 142 8.66 11.41 -17.37
N LYS A 143 7.86 10.86 -16.44
CA LYS A 143 6.72 11.55 -15.87
C LYS A 143 6.98 12.12 -14.48
N TYR A 144 7.79 11.44 -13.67
CA TYR A 144 8.05 11.82 -12.28
C TYR A 144 9.52 12.22 -12.07
N PHE A 145 10.12 12.90 -13.06
CA PHE A 145 11.54 13.28 -13.08
C PHE A 145 11.96 14.21 -11.94
N GLN A 146 11.02 14.86 -11.26
CA GLN A 146 11.29 15.70 -10.08
C GLN A 146 11.27 14.91 -8.76
N SER A 147 11.04 13.61 -8.82
CA SER A 147 11.06 12.76 -7.62
C SER A 147 12.48 12.42 -7.19
N TYR A 148 12.65 12.11 -5.90
CA TYR A 148 13.91 11.60 -5.38
C TYR A 148 14.35 10.31 -6.10
N GLN A 149 13.40 9.43 -6.39
CA GLN A 149 13.63 8.14 -7.05
C GLN A 149 14.16 8.30 -8.49
N ALA A 150 13.83 9.40 -9.17
CA ALA A 150 14.32 9.66 -10.53
C ALA A 150 15.85 9.84 -10.59
N MET A 151 16.50 10.20 -9.49
CA MET A 151 17.95 10.43 -9.45
C MET A 151 18.76 9.17 -9.78
N ASP A 152 18.29 8.00 -9.36
CA ASP A 152 18.99 6.72 -9.56
C ASP A 152 18.26 5.76 -10.51
N ILE A 153 17.18 6.19 -11.15
CA ILE A 153 16.29 5.29 -11.89
C ILE A 153 16.96 4.63 -13.09
N ASP A 154 17.94 5.29 -13.72
CA ASP A 154 18.69 4.72 -14.84
C ASP A 154 19.42 3.44 -14.44
N LYS A 155 19.89 3.34 -13.20
CA LYS A 155 20.51 2.13 -12.66
C LYS A 155 19.53 0.94 -12.66
N TYR A 156 18.30 1.16 -12.22
CA TYR A 156 17.25 0.13 -12.22
C TYR A 156 16.88 -0.31 -13.64
N ILE A 157 16.76 0.66 -14.56
CA ILE A 157 16.47 0.39 -15.99
C ILE A 157 17.56 -0.47 -16.61
N GLU A 158 18.83 -0.08 -16.45
CA GLU A 158 19.96 -0.82 -17.03
C GLU A 158 20.11 -2.21 -16.40
N GLN A 159 19.92 -2.35 -15.10
CA GLN A 159 19.94 -3.64 -14.42
C GLN A 159 18.88 -4.57 -14.98
N ALA A 160 17.63 -4.12 -15.10
CA ALA A 160 16.55 -4.94 -15.66
C ALA A 160 16.81 -5.36 -17.11
N LYS A 161 17.37 -4.46 -17.95
CA LYS A 161 17.77 -4.79 -19.32
C LYS A 161 18.87 -5.84 -19.39
N LEU A 162 19.87 -5.78 -18.47
CA LEU A 162 20.95 -6.76 -18.42
C LEU A 162 20.47 -8.14 -17.99
N MET A 163 19.49 -8.21 -17.11
CA MET A 163 18.90 -9.49 -16.65
C MET A 163 18.06 -10.19 -17.73
N LYS A 164 17.63 -9.46 -18.77
CA LYS A 164 16.88 -10.03 -19.90
C LYS A 164 17.76 -10.84 -20.85
N LYS A 165 19.08 -10.60 -20.86
CA LYS A 165 20.06 -11.28 -21.75
C LYS A 165 20.38 -12.67 -21.21
#